data_c5dd36552482843c8fc174aa765b63e8
#
_entry.id   c5dd36552482843c8fc174aa765b63e8
#
_cell.length_a   1.000
_cell.length_b   1.000
_cell.length_c   1.000
_cell.angle_alpha   90.00
_cell.angle_beta   90.00
_cell.angle_gamma   90.00
#
_symmetry.space_group_name_H-M   'P 1'
#
loop_
_entity.id
_entity.type
_entity.pdbx_description
1 polymer ?
#
loop_
_entity_poly.entity_id
_entity_poly.type
_entity_poly.pdbx_seq_one_letter_code
_entity_poly.pdbx_strand_id
1 'polypeptide(L)'
;MRWMGMPIAIWAVFAKSFQAQLTAVLGYDPDTARKITEKAKPKYREIIAKLPEFEKGDRFSMNIIGCAMLGAFVLCMPKRPDTEVLTVYYENAQMTPLMKWFC
;
A
#
# COMPACT_ATOMS: atom_id res chain seq x y z
N MET A 1 -23.96 5.21 -0.54
CA MET A 1 -22.80 5.86 0.08
C MET A 1 -21.55 5.01 -0.01
N ARG A 2 -20.49 5.57 -0.43
CA ARG A 2 -19.24 4.82 -0.60
C ARG A 2 -18.39 4.92 0.66
N TRP A 3 -17.76 3.83 1.00
CA TRP A 3 -16.89 3.78 2.16
C TRP A 3 -15.45 4.17 1.80
N MET A 4 -15.31 5.14 0.91
CA MET A 4 -14.00 5.57 0.43
C MET A 4 -13.18 6.24 1.52
N GLY A 5 -13.83 6.79 2.54
CA GLY A 5 -13.11 7.42 3.64
C GLY A 5 -12.22 6.47 4.40
N MET A 6 -12.68 5.23 4.62
CA MET A 6 -11.90 4.24 5.36
C MET A 6 -10.63 3.81 4.60
N PRO A 7 -10.72 3.42 3.32
CA PRO A 7 -9.50 3.08 2.58
C PRO A 7 -8.51 4.23 2.48
N ILE A 8 -9.00 5.46 2.36
CA ILE A 8 -8.12 6.64 2.32
C ILE A 8 -7.44 6.83 3.67
N ALA A 9 -8.17 6.64 4.76
CA ALA A 9 -7.59 6.74 6.10
C ALA A 9 -6.53 5.65 6.32
N ILE A 10 -6.76 4.45 5.82
CA ILE A 10 -5.80 3.36 5.91
C ILE A 10 -4.55 3.67 5.10
N TRP A 11 -4.70 4.30 3.94
CA TRP A 11 -3.55 4.76 3.18
C TRP A 11 -2.68 5.69 4.03
N ALA A 12 -3.31 6.63 4.73
CA ALA A 12 -2.57 7.57 5.57
C ALA A 12 -1.77 6.85 6.67
N VAL A 13 -2.30 5.72 7.17
CA VAL A 13 -1.62 4.95 8.21
C VAL A 13 -0.45 4.13 7.64
N PHE A 14 -0.66 3.48 6.50
CA PHE A 14 0.32 2.52 5.98
C PHE A 14 1.27 3.06 4.92
N ALA A 15 0.92 4.17 4.26
CA ALA A 15 1.74 4.67 3.15
C ALA A 15 3.18 4.97 3.56
N LYS A 16 3.37 5.52 4.74
CA LYS A 16 4.73 5.80 5.23
C LYS A 16 5.53 4.53 5.45
N SER A 17 4.86 3.46 5.87
CA SER A 17 5.51 2.18 6.07
C SER A 17 5.93 1.59 4.73
N PHE A 18 5.04 1.63 3.73
CA PHE A 18 5.39 1.18 2.37
C PHE A 18 6.55 2.01 1.82
N GLN A 19 6.53 3.32 2.05
CA GLN A 19 7.60 4.18 1.59
C GLN A 19 8.94 3.84 2.26
N ALA A 20 8.91 3.60 3.57
CA ALA A 20 10.12 3.24 4.30
C ALA A 20 10.72 1.92 3.78
N GLN A 21 9.87 0.96 3.42
CA GLN A 21 10.33 -0.31 2.91
C GLN A 21 10.84 -0.23 1.48
N LEU A 22 10.42 0.78 0.70
CA LEU A 22 11.03 1.02 -0.59
C LEU A 22 12.54 1.26 -0.45
N THR A 23 12.93 1.92 0.61
CA THR A 23 14.34 2.15 0.90
C THR A 23 14.98 0.94 1.59
N ALA A 24 14.34 0.42 2.62
CA ALA A 24 14.94 -0.64 3.45
C ALA A 24 15.04 -1.98 2.72
N VAL A 25 14.05 -2.35 1.95
CA VAL A 25 14.01 -3.66 1.28
C VAL A 25 14.43 -3.56 -0.17
N LEU A 26 13.95 -2.53 -0.88
CA LEU A 26 14.15 -2.43 -2.33
C LEU A 26 15.33 -1.54 -2.72
N GLY A 27 15.90 -0.81 -1.77
CA GLY A 27 17.11 -0.04 -2.02
C GLY A 27 16.92 1.30 -2.74
N TYR A 28 15.69 1.78 -2.87
CA TYR A 28 15.48 3.10 -3.44
C TYR A 28 15.96 4.18 -2.48
N ASP A 29 16.49 5.27 -3.02
CA ASP A 29 16.85 6.41 -2.18
C ASP A 29 15.58 7.09 -1.64
N PRO A 30 15.70 7.83 -0.51
CA PRO A 30 14.50 8.43 0.12
C PRO A 30 13.69 9.34 -0.79
N ASP A 31 14.34 10.10 -1.66
CA ASP A 31 13.65 10.99 -2.57
C ASP A 31 12.84 10.23 -3.61
N THR A 32 13.44 9.19 -4.17
CA THR A 32 12.74 8.32 -5.13
C THR A 32 11.58 7.61 -4.46
N ALA A 33 11.79 7.12 -3.23
CA ALA A 33 10.73 6.47 -2.46
C ALA A 33 9.55 7.41 -2.24
N ARG A 34 9.82 8.67 -1.93
CA ARG A 34 8.77 9.67 -1.76
C ARG A 34 7.99 9.89 -3.05
N LYS A 35 8.69 9.99 -4.17
CA LYS A 35 8.06 10.19 -5.48
C LYS A 35 7.19 9.01 -5.87
N ILE A 36 7.66 7.79 -5.62
CA ILE A 36 6.87 6.59 -5.87
C ILE A 36 5.60 6.62 -5.03
N THR A 37 5.74 6.97 -3.75
CA THR A 37 4.60 7.04 -2.85
C THR A 37 3.56 8.05 -3.32
N GLU A 38 4.01 9.23 -3.77
CA GLU A 38 3.10 10.26 -4.26
C GLU A 38 2.34 9.79 -5.50
N LYS A 39 3.00 9.06 -6.39
CA LYS A 39 2.36 8.53 -7.58
C LYS A 39 1.43 7.36 -7.25
N ALA A 40 1.76 6.61 -6.23
CA ALA A 40 0.97 5.45 -5.84
C ALA A 40 -0.39 5.83 -5.26
N LYS A 41 -0.50 6.98 -4.62
CA LYS A 41 -1.76 7.39 -4.00
C LYS A 41 -2.94 7.43 -4.97
N PRO A 42 -2.86 8.15 -6.12
CA PRO A 42 -3.97 8.13 -7.07
C PRO A 42 -4.20 6.74 -7.68
N LYS A 43 -3.15 5.95 -7.86
CA LYS A 43 -3.31 4.58 -8.34
C LYS A 43 -4.07 3.73 -7.34
N TYR A 44 -3.76 3.86 -6.07
CA TYR A 44 -4.48 3.18 -5.02
C TYR A 44 -5.96 3.54 -5.05
N ARG A 45 -6.27 4.81 -5.19
CA ARG A 45 -7.67 5.26 -5.26
C ARG A 45 -8.39 4.64 -6.46
N GLU A 46 -7.71 4.55 -7.61
CA GLU A 46 -8.30 3.92 -8.79
C GLU A 46 -8.58 2.45 -8.55
N ILE A 47 -7.64 1.73 -7.95
CA ILE A 47 -7.80 0.31 -7.68
C ILE A 47 -8.98 0.08 -6.73
N ILE A 48 -9.03 0.85 -5.65
CA ILE A 48 -10.09 0.75 -4.65
C ILE A 48 -11.46 1.01 -5.30
N ALA A 49 -11.54 2.02 -6.16
CA ALA A 49 -12.79 2.40 -6.79
C ALA A 49 -13.35 1.31 -7.71
N LYS A 50 -12.49 0.40 -8.17
CA LYS A 50 -12.91 -0.67 -9.07
C LYS A 50 -13.21 -1.99 -8.37
N LEU A 51 -12.98 -2.08 -7.06
CA LEU A 51 -13.23 -3.31 -6.35
C LEU A 51 -14.72 -3.50 -6.10
N PRO A 52 -15.27 -4.68 -6.47
CA PRO A 52 -16.71 -4.92 -6.31
C PRO A 52 -17.18 -4.82 -4.86
N GLU A 53 -16.33 -5.14 -3.92
CA GLU A 53 -16.64 -5.09 -2.50
C GLU A 53 -17.08 -3.69 -2.07
N PHE A 54 -16.47 -2.67 -2.63
CA PHE A 54 -16.84 -1.29 -2.31
C PHE A 54 -18.21 -0.92 -2.83
N GLU A 55 -18.54 -1.40 -4.03
CA GLU A 55 -19.82 -1.10 -4.63
C GLU A 55 -20.97 -1.76 -3.89
N LYS A 56 -20.73 -2.93 -3.36
CA LYS A 56 -21.75 -3.68 -2.61
C LYS A 56 -21.89 -3.20 -1.18
N GLY A 57 -20.96 -2.38 -0.71
CA GLY A 57 -20.98 -1.94 0.67
C GLY A 57 -20.51 -2.99 1.65
N ASP A 58 -19.86 -4.03 1.15
CA ASP A 58 -19.34 -5.08 2.00
C ASP A 58 -18.13 -4.62 2.79
N ARG A 59 -17.84 -5.37 3.84
CA ARG A 59 -16.65 -5.12 4.64
C ARG A 59 -15.39 -5.33 3.83
N PHE A 60 -14.40 -4.51 4.13
CA PHE A 60 -13.07 -4.71 3.56
C PHE A 60 -12.22 -5.49 4.51
N SER A 61 -11.53 -6.48 4.00
CA SER A 61 -10.48 -7.09 4.79
C SER A 61 -9.22 -6.26 4.63
N MET A 62 -8.38 -6.21 5.66
CA MET A 62 -7.08 -5.56 5.55
C MET A 62 -6.24 -6.19 4.46
N ASN A 63 -6.48 -7.46 4.18
CA ASN A 63 -5.77 -8.15 3.12
C ASN A 63 -6.08 -7.55 1.75
N ILE A 64 -7.35 -7.25 1.48
CA ILE A 64 -7.76 -6.64 0.20
C ILE A 64 -7.14 -5.26 0.06
N ILE A 65 -7.21 -4.47 1.13
CA ILE A 65 -6.67 -3.12 1.13
C ILE A 65 -5.15 -3.16 0.98
N GLY A 66 -4.49 -4.06 1.69
CA GLY A 66 -3.05 -4.23 1.58
C GLY A 66 -2.61 -4.62 0.19
N CYS A 67 -3.35 -5.51 -0.46
CA CYS A 67 -3.05 -5.90 -1.83
C CYS A 67 -3.23 -4.74 -2.80
N ALA A 68 -4.25 -3.91 -2.57
CA ALA A 68 -4.46 -2.71 -3.39
C ALA A 68 -3.30 -1.73 -3.23
N MET A 69 -2.82 -1.54 -2.01
CA MET A 69 -1.66 -0.68 -1.75
C MET A 69 -0.41 -1.24 -2.41
N LEU A 70 -0.17 -2.54 -2.26
CA LEU A 70 0.99 -3.17 -2.89
C LEU A 70 0.94 -3.00 -4.40
N GLY A 71 -0.22 -3.25 -5.01
CA GLY A 71 -0.39 -3.08 -6.44
C GLY A 71 -0.10 -1.66 -6.90
N ALA A 72 -0.59 -0.67 -6.13
CA ALA A 72 -0.36 0.73 -6.45
C ALA A 72 1.13 1.07 -6.43
N PHE A 73 1.85 0.61 -5.41
CA PHE A 73 3.29 0.87 -5.32
C PHE A 73 4.06 0.16 -6.42
N VAL A 74 3.72 -1.10 -6.70
CA VAL A 74 4.41 -1.87 -7.75
C VAL A 74 4.24 -1.21 -9.11
N LEU A 75 3.03 -0.73 -9.42
CA LEU A 75 2.77 -0.07 -10.69
C LEU A 75 3.57 1.21 -10.86
N CYS A 76 3.97 1.84 -9.77
CA CYS A 76 4.74 3.09 -9.81
C CYS A 76 6.24 2.88 -9.64
N MET A 77 6.68 1.64 -9.42
CA MET A 77 8.10 1.34 -9.33
C MET A 77 8.73 1.32 -10.73
N PRO A 78 9.95 1.86 -10.87
CA PRO A 78 10.64 1.82 -12.17
C PRO A 78 10.92 0.41 -12.65
N LYS A 79 11.15 -0.52 -11.71
CA LYS A 79 11.44 -1.91 -12.04
C LYS A 79 10.71 -2.81 -11.07
N ARG A 80 10.01 -3.82 -11.60
CA ARG A 80 9.30 -4.77 -10.77
C ARG A 80 10.28 -5.71 -10.07
N PRO A 81 10.24 -5.79 -8.73
CA PRO A 81 11.11 -6.71 -7.99
C PRO A 81 10.65 -8.16 -8.15
N ASP A 82 11.52 -9.08 -7.76
CA ASP A 82 11.18 -10.50 -7.73
C ASP A 82 10.08 -10.75 -6.70
N THR A 83 9.32 -11.82 -6.91
CA THR A 83 8.21 -12.17 -6.03
C THR A 83 8.65 -12.33 -4.57
N GLU A 84 9.81 -12.94 -4.35
CA GLU A 84 10.32 -13.13 -2.99
C GLU A 84 10.59 -11.79 -2.30
N VAL A 85 11.19 -10.86 -3.04
CA VAL A 85 11.47 -9.53 -2.50
C VAL A 85 10.18 -8.77 -2.24
N LEU A 86 9.20 -8.89 -3.14
CA LEU A 86 7.90 -8.26 -2.96
C LEU A 86 7.19 -8.78 -1.72
N THR A 87 7.32 -10.08 -1.44
CA THR A 87 6.70 -10.67 -0.27
C THR A 87 7.28 -10.07 1.02
N VAL A 88 8.60 -9.95 1.09
CA VAL A 88 9.25 -9.34 2.25
C VAL A 88 8.85 -7.87 2.38
N TYR A 89 8.85 -7.15 1.27
CA TYR A 89 8.45 -5.75 1.24
C TYR A 89 7.02 -5.57 1.78
N TYR A 90 6.09 -6.36 1.28
CA TYR A 90 4.71 -6.29 1.66
C TYR A 90 4.51 -6.63 3.15
N GLU A 91 5.11 -7.71 3.60
CA GLU A 91 4.98 -8.13 5.00
C GLU A 91 5.55 -7.08 5.94
N ASN A 92 6.72 -6.56 5.63
CA ASN A 92 7.34 -5.54 6.48
C ASN A 92 6.53 -4.25 6.50
N ALA A 93 6.00 -3.86 5.33
CA ALA A 93 5.24 -2.61 5.24
C ALA A 93 3.94 -2.66 6.03
N GLN A 94 3.27 -3.81 6.01
CA GLN A 94 2.01 -3.96 6.73
C GLN A 94 2.19 -4.22 8.21
N MET A 95 3.18 -5.00 8.57
CA MET A 95 3.36 -5.38 9.96
C MET A 95 3.82 -4.24 10.84
N THR A 96 4.62 -3.33 10.29
CA THR A 96 5.20 -2.25 11.09
C THR A 96 4.18 -1.40 11.84
N PRO A 97 3.12 -0.88 11.19
CA PRO A 97 2.12 -0.10 11.92
C PRO A 97 1.35 -0.94 12.93
N LEU A 98 1.05 -2.19 12.58
CA LEU A 98 0.31 -3.07 13.49
C LEU A 98 1.13 -3.42 14.72
N MET A 99 2.42 -3.63 14.54
CA MET A 99 3.31 -3.94 15.66
C MET A 99 3.33 -2.82 16.70
N LYS A 100 3.20 -1.58 16.26
CA LYS A 100 3.15 -0.46 17.20
C LYS A 100 1.93 -0.52 18.11
N TRP A 101 0.84 -1.10 17.64
CA TRP A 101 -0.38 -1.19 18.41
C TRP A 101 -0.40 -2.40 19.34
N PHE A 102 0.28 -3.46 18.96
CA PHE A 102 0.22 -4.72 19.71
C PHE A 102 1.46 -4.99 20.57
N CYS A 103 2.47 -4.17 20.44
CA CYS A 103 3.69 -4.30 21.28
C CYS A 103 3.87 -3.12 22.26
#